data_adea538f07aa34bfaa84cf802a876a39
#
_entry.id   adea538f07aa34bfaa84cf802a876a39
#
_cell.length_a   1.000
_cell.length_b   1.000
_cell.length_c   1.000
_cell.angle_alpha   90.00
_cell.angle_beta   90.00
_cell.angle_gamma   90.00
#
_symmetry.space_group_name_H-M   'P 1'
#
loop_
_entity.id
_entity.type
_entity.pdbx_description
1 polymer ?
#
loop_
_entity_poly.entity_id
_entity_poly.type
_entity_poly.pdbx_seq_one_letter_code
_entity_poly.pdbx_strand_id
1 'polypeptide(L)'
;VNAGIRVLVERGLDFGFFIIIGGISLGWGNMVVSNLNLGLIIIFTGIASILFSAILASSPKLFLFFTRYSKRLVIPQRFVSNKVTIIVLLISFSSNLVYFLSCYLLAYGLTLPISFITVSGGASISGLLNTIPLTIMGLGTREVTFLYVFKQFDVSLVMALSGLVFLVAQIGGGLIALISGHICLFVSSKIK
;
A
#
# COMPACT_ATOMS: atom_id res chain seq x y z
N VAL A 1 10.03 20.10 6.94
CA VAL A 1 10.26 18.78 6.31
C VAL A 1 9.50 18.77 5.00
N ASN A 2 10.20 18.58 3.87
CA ASN A 2 9.57 18.55 2.56
C ASN A 2 8.51 17.46 2.49
N ALA A 3 7.27 17.87 2.26
CA ALA A 3 6.13 16.96 2.12
C ALA A 3 6.41 15.84 1.10
N GLY A 4 7.13 16.17 0.01
CA GLY A 4 7.46 15.21 -1.04
C GLY A 4 8.31 14.02 -0.58
N ILE A 5 9.24 14.22 0.37
CA ILE A 5 10.09 13.12 0.88
C ILE A 5 9.29 12.18 1.77
N ARG A 6 8.43 12.74 2.63
CA ARG A 6 7.54 11.92 3.45
C ARG A 6 6.65 11.05 2.58
N VAL A 7 6.06 11.64 1.56
CA VAL A 7 5.24 10.90 0.59
C VAL A 7 6.05 9.81 -0.12
N LEU A 8 7.28 10.09 -0.53
CA LEU A 8 8.12 9.12 -1.22
C LEU A 8 8.50 7.94 -0.32
N VAL A 9 8.86 8.21 0.94
CA VAL A 9 9.17 7.15 1.93
C VAL A 9 7.92 6.34 2.24
N GLU A 10 6.80 6.99 2.52
CA GLU A 10 5.52 6.34 2.82
C GLU A 10 5.08 5.44 1.65
N ARG A 11 5.11 5.95 0.42
CA ARG A 11 4.77 5.17 -0.77
C ARG A 11 5.73 4.02 -1.02
N GLY A 12 7.03 4.22 -0.75
CA GLY A 12 8.01 3.14 -0.85
C GLY A 12 7.79 2.02 0.16
N LEU A 13 7.34 2.35 1.38
CA LEU A 13 6.95 1.37 2.41
C LEU A 13 5.69 0.60 2.00
N ASP A 14 4.63 1.31 1.61
CA ASP A 14 3.37 0.69 1.15
C ASP A 14 3.63 -0.24 -0.04
N PHE A 15 4.43 0.21 -1.01
CA PHE A 15 4.83 -0.57 -2.17
C PHE A 15 5.55 -1.87 -1.75
N GLY A 16 6.49 -1.77 -0.81
CA GLY A 16 7.19 -2.94 -0.27
C GLY A 16 6.25 -3.93 0.41
N PHE A 17 5.28 -3.48 1.20
CA PHE A 17 4.27 -4.34 1.81
C PHE A 17 3.38 -5.02 0.78
N PHE A 18 2.91 -4.31 -0.24
CA PHE A 18 2.14 -4.93 -1.33
C PHE A 18 2.95 -5.99 -2.08
N ILE A 19 4.23 -5.74 -2.34
CA ILE A 19 5.10 -6.73 -2.98
C ILE A 19 5.25 -7.98 -2.10
N ILE A 20 5.47 -7.84 -0.79
CA ILE A 20 5.62 -8.98 0.13
C ILE A 20 4.34 -9.82 0.15
N ILE A 21 3.18 -9.19 0.37
CA ILE A 21 1.90 -9.89 0.43
C ILE A 21 1.56 -10.54 -0.92
N GLY A 22 1.83 -9.85 -2.03
CA GLY A 22 1.70 -10.41 -3.37
C GLY A 22 2.58 -11.64 -3.58
N GLY A 23 3.83 -11.59 -3.11
CA GLY A 23 4.77 -12.71 -3.17
C GLY A 23 4.33 -13.90 -2.31
N ILE A 24 3.83 -13.66 -1.09
CA ILE A 24 3.25 -14.70 -0.22
C ILE A 24 2.05 -15.36 -0.92
N SER A 25 1.18 -14.57 -1.51
CA SER A 25 0.00 -15.08 -2.20
C SER A 25 0.36 -15.90 -3.45
N LEU A 26 1.38 -15.51 -4.19
CA LEU A 26 1.89 -16.28 -5.34
C LEU A 26 2.59 -17.58 -4.91
N GLY A 27 3.27 -17.58 -3.76
CA GLY A 27 3.96 -18.76 -3.24
C GLY A 27 3.03 -19.79 -2.60
N TRP A 28 2.05 -19.35 -1.83
CA TRP A 28 1.20 -20.21 -0.99
C TRP A 28 -0.31 -20.03 -1.21
N GLY A 29 -0.72 -19.04 -2.00
CA GLY A 29 -2.14 -18.82 -2.32
C GLY A 29 -2.61 -19.70 -3.46
N ASN A 30 -3.92 -20.01 -3.48
CA ASN A 30 -4.57 -20.70 -4.61
C ASN A 30 -4.82 -19.72 -5.77
N MET A 31 -3.78 -19.05 -6.22
CA MET A 31 -3.86 -18.17 -7.40
C MET A 31 -3.68 -18.97 -8.69
N VAL A 32 -4.11 -18.37 -9.80
CA VAL A 32 -4.00 -18.95 -11.15
C VAL A 32 -2.56 -19.34 -11.50
N VAL A 33 -1.57 -18.64 -10.93
CA VAL A 33 -0.15 -18.93 -11.07
C VAL A 33 0.44 -19.05 -9.67
N SER A 34 0.51 -20.27 -9.14
CA SER A 34 1.23 -20.52 -7.89
C SER A 34 2.64 -21.01 -8.23
N ASN A 35 3.66 -20.26 -7.86
CA ASN A 35 5.06 -20.65 -8.03
C ASN A 35 5.85 -20.18 -6.82
N LEU A 36 6.31 -21.14 -6.00
CA LEU A 36 7.02 -20.87 -4.75
C LEU A 36 8.30 -20.07 -4.98
N ASN A 37 9.08 -20.40 -6.02
CA ASN A 37 10.33 -19.71 -6.31
C ASN A 37 10.10 -18.25 -6.71
N LEU A 38 9.10 -17.99 -7.56
CA LEU A 38 8.67 -16.64 -7.89
C LEU A 38 8.16 -15.89 -6.67
N GLY A 39 7.35 -16.52 -5.83
CA GLY A 39 6.86 -15.94 -4.58
C GLY A 39 8.02 -15.50 -3.68
N LEU A 40 9.02 -16.33 -3.47
CA LEU A 40 10.20 -15.99 -2.66
C LEU A 40 11.00 -14.82 -3.24
N ILE A 41 11.27 -14.81 -4.56
CA ILE A 41 11.98 -13.70 -5.22
C ILE A 41 11.23 -12.38 -5.00
N ILE A 42 9.91 -12.39 -5.15
CA ILE A 42 9.07 -11.22 -4.95
C ILE A 42 9.10 -10.75 -3.49
N ILE A 43 9.04 -11.67 -2.52
CA ILE A 43 9.15 -11.34 -1.09
C ILE A 43 10.49 -10.65 -0.80
N PHE A 44 11.62 -11.22 -1.28
CA PHE A 44 12.93 -10.60 -1.09
C PHE A 44 13.00 -9.20 -1.72
N THR A 45 12.40 -9.00 -2.89
CA THR A 45 12.32 -7.68 -3.53
C THR A 45 11.51 -6.69 -2.69
N GLY A 46 10.40 -7.13 -2.08
CA GLY A 46 9.59 -6.32 -1.18
C GLY A 46 10.35 -5.92 0.10
N ILE A 47 11.06 -6.87 0.71
CA ILE A 47 11.91 -6.60 1.89
C ILE A 47 13.01 -5.58 1.51
N ALA A 48 13.66 -5.76 0.37
CA ALA A 48 14.67 -4.82 -0.11
C ALA A 48 14.10 -3.42 -0.33
N SER A 49 12.87 -3.30 -0.85
CA SER A 49 12.17 -2.02 -1.02
C SER A 49 11.90 -1.33 0.32
N ILE A 50 11.42 -2.07 1.34
CA ILE A 50 11.20 -1.52 2.69
C ILE A 50 12.51 -1.06 3.31
N LEU A 51 13.56 -1.90 3.27
CA LEU A 51 14.87 -1.55 3.81
C LEU A 51 15.45 -0.32 3.11
N PHE A 52 15.36 -0.26 1.77
CA PHE A 52 15.82 0.89 1.01
C PHE A 52 15.07 2.18 1.41
N SER A 53 13.75 2.13 1.54
CA SER A 53 12.94 3.26 1.97
C SER A 53 13.27 3.71 3.39
N ALA A 54 13.49 2.77 4.32
CA ALA A 54 13.89 3.05 5.70
C ALA A 54 15.31 3.66 5.78
N ILE A 55 16.26 3.14 5.01
CA ILE A 55 17.63 3.66 4.93
C ILE A 55 17.62 5.07 4.31
N LEU A 56 16.82 5.30 3.26
CA LEU A 56 16.68 6.60 2.63
C LEU A 56 16.09 7.63 3.61
N ALA A 57 15.12 7.23 4.44
CA ALA A 57 14.54 8.07 5.48
C ALA A 57 15.53 8.44 6.59
N SER A 58 16.45 7.52 6.92
CA SER A 58 17.37 7.65 8.06
C SER A 58 18.73 8.24 7.68
N SER A 59 19.16 8.15 6.40
CA SER A 59 20.51 8.52 5.95
C SER A 59 20.55 9.83 5.17
N PRO A 60 21.12 10.91 5.77
CA PRO A 60 21.29 12.19 5.08
C PRO A 60 22.19 12.11 3.84
N LYS A 61 23.22 11.27 3.91
CA LYS A 61 24.22 11.16 2.81
C LYS A 61 23.65 10.55 1.54
N LEU A 62 22.84 9.50 1.67
CA LEU A 62 22.14 8.86 0.54
C LEU A 62 21.12 9.80 -0.08
N PHE A 63 20.39 10.51 0.76
CA PHE A 63 19.43 11.49 0.30
C PHE A 63 20.12 12.61 -0.52
N LEU A 64 21.23 13.16 -0.03
CA LEU A 64 22.02 14.16 -0.75
C LEU A 64 22.54 13.65 -2.10
N PHE A 65 22.91 12.39 -2.21
CA PHE A 65 23.35 11.78 -3.45
C PHE A 65 22.23 11.79 -4.51
N PHE A 66 21.00 11.40 -4.12
CA PHE A 66 19.85 11.41 -5.02
C PHE A 66 19.38 12.84 -5.38
N THR A 67 19.46 13.79 -4.44
CA THR A 67 19.03 15.17 -4.70
C THR A 67 20.03 15.97 -5.52
N ARG A 68 21.29 15.56 -5.57
CA ARG A 68 22.31 16.20 -6.41
C ARG A 68 21.96 16.12 -7.90
N TYR A 69 21.19 15.11 -8.30
CA TYR A 69 20.70 14.94 -9.67
C TYR A 69 19.45 15.79 -9.96
N SER A 70 18.71 16.19 -8.95
CA SER A 70 17.50 17.01 -9.09
C SER A 70 17.67 18.38 -8.44
N LYS A 71 18.01 19.39 -9.23
CA LYS A 71 18.17 20.79 -8.79
C LYS A 71 16.93 21.41 -8.13
N ARG A 72 15.77 20.73 -8.14
CA ARG A 72 14.49 21.20 -7.59
C ARG A 72 14.14 20.65 -6.20
N LEU A 73 14.90 19.69 -5.67
CA LEU A 73 14.61 19.13 -4.36
C LEU A 73 15.30 19.96 -3.27
N VAL A 74 14.49 20.60 -2.45
CA VAL A 74 14.97 21.36 -1.29
C VAL A 74 15.42 20.37 -0.21
N ILE A 75 16.66 20.46 0.22
CA ILE A 75 17.26 19.59 1.25
C ILE A 75 16.53 19.79 2.58
N PRO A 76 16.01 18.73 3.23
CA PRO A 76 15.38 18.86 4.54
C PRO A 76 16.45 19.19 5.59
N GLN A 77 16.21 20.23 6.36
CA GLN A 77 17.12 20.64 7.45
C GLN A 77 17.15 19.64 8.64
N ARG A 78 16.16 18.76 8.73
CA ARG A 78 16.07 17.73 9.77
C ARG A 78 15.67 16.40 9.16
N PHE A 79 16.50 15.40 9.39
CA PHE A 79 16.20 14.00 9.06
C PHE A 79 15.28 13.38 10.12
N VAL A 80 14.55 12.35 9.73
CA VAL A 80 13.65 11.63 10.62
C VAL A 80 14.50 10.80 11.59
N SER A 81 14.22 10.92 12.89
CA SER A 81 14.87 10.07 13.89
C SER A 81 14.53 8.60 13.65
N ASN A 82 15.46 7.68 13.93
CA ASN A 82 15.22 6.22 13.81
C ASN A 82 13.96 5.76 14.56
N LYS A 83 13.66 6.36 15.72
CA LYS A 83 12.42 6.08 16.48
C LYS A 83 11.17 6.43 15.67
N VAL A 84 11.16 7.59 15.02
CA VAL A 84 10.02 8.02 14.19
C VAL A 84 9.89 7.13 12.95
N THR A 85 11.00 6.70 12.34
CA THR A 85 10.98 5.76 11.21
C THR A 85 10.33 4.43 11.62
N ILE A 86 10.66 3.88 12.79
CA ILE A 86 10.04 2.65 13.30
C ILE A 86 8.54 2.84 13.54
N ILE A 87 8.14 3.97 14.13
CA ILE A 87 6.71 4.26 14.35
C ILE A 87 5.96 4.34 13.02
N VAL A 88 6.51 5.02 12.02
CA VAL A 88 5.92 5.11 10.69
C VAL A 88 5.79 3.73 10.04
N LEU A 89 6.81 2.88 10.16
CA LEU A 89 6.78 1.49 9.69
C LEU A 89 5.64 0.69 10.34
N LEU A 90 5.48 0.80 11.65
CA LEU A 90 4.43 0.09 12.39
C LEU A 90 3.03 0.59 11.98
N ILE A 91 2.86 1.91 11.83
CA ILE A 91 1.59 2.50 11.40
C ILE A 91 1.26 2.04 9.97
N SER A 92 2.22 2.10 9.04
CA SER A 92 2.02 1.67 7.66
C SER A 92 1.68 0.18 7.59
N PHE A 93 2.39 -0.67 8.34
CA PHE A 93 2.08 -2.10 8.45
C PHE A 93 0.65 -2.35 8.95
N SER A 94 0.27 -1.68 10.06
CA SER A 94 -1.06 -1.83 10.66
C SER A 94 -2.16 -1.37 9.70
N SER A 95 -1.95 -0.25 9.00
CA SER A 95 -2.88 0.27 7.99
C SER A 95 -3.09 -0.70 6.84
N ASN A 96 -2.01 -1.26 6.30
CA ASN A 96 -2.08 -2.26 5.22
C ASN A 96 -2.76 -3.55 5.69
N LEU A 97 -2.49 -4.00 6.93
CA LEU A 97 -3.16 -5.18 7.51
C LEU A 97 -4.67 -4.98 7.62
N VAL A 98 -5.10 -3.80 8.11
CA VAL A 98 -6.53 -3.45 8.19
C VAL A 98 -7.16 -3.40 6.80
N TYR A 99 -6.45 -2.87 5.80
CA TYR A 99 -6.92 -2.87 4.41
C TYR A 99 -7.15 -4.29 3.87
N PHE A 100 -6.17 -5.21 4.02
CA PHE A 100 -6.31 -6.60 3.58
C PHE A 100 -7.41 -7.35 4.33
N LEU A 101 -7.53 -7.11 5.64
CA LEU A 101 -8.61 -7.68 6.45
C LEU A 101 -9.97 -7.20 5.98
N SER A 102 -10.11 -5.92 5.65
CA SER A 102 -11.34 -5.35 5.09
C SER A 102 -11.71 -6.00 3.75
N CYS A 103 -10.74 -6.18 2.85
CA CYS A 103 -10.95 -6.89 1.59
C CYS A 103 -11.43 -8.33 1.80
N TYR A 104 -10.82 -9.03 2.77
CA TYR A 104 -11.23 -10.41 3.12
C TYR A 104 -12.63 -10.47 3.70
N LEU A 105 -12.98 -9.58 4.65
CA LEU A 105 -14.30 -9.53 5.26
C LEU A 105 -15.40 -9.22 4.22
N LEU A 106 -15.10 -8.36 3.24
CA LEU A 106 -16.02 -8.11 2.12
C LEU A 106 -16.20 -9.35 1.24
N ALA A 107 -15.12 -10.08 0.92
CA ALA A 107 -15.21 -11.31 0.16
C ALA A 107 -16.01 -12.37 0.93
N TYR A 108 -15.79 -12.49 2.24
CA TYR A 108 -16.54 -13.38 3.13
C TYR A 108 -18.03 -13.01 3.19
N GLY A 109 -18.35 -11.71 3.30
CA GLY A 109 -19.72 -11.19 3.29
C GLY A 109 -20.47 -11.46 1.97
N LEU A 110 -19.74 -11.55 0.86
CA LEU A 110 -20.25 -11.94 -0.46
C LEU A 110 -20.30 -13.47 -0.63
N THR A 111 -20.07 -14.25 0.43
CA THR A 111 -20.06 -15.73 0.42
C THR A 111 -19.05 -16.33 -0.58
N LEU A 112 -18.00 -15.59 -0.93
CA LEU A 112 -16.93 -16.09 -1.78
C LEU A 112 -16.01 -17.00 -0.97
N PRO A 113 -15.84 -18.29 -1.35
CA PRO A 113 -14.99 -19.23 -0.62
C PRO A 113 -13.50 -19.02 -0.96
N ILE A 114 -13.00 -17.81 -0.68
CA ILE A 114 -11.62 -17.39 -0.99
C ILE A 114 -10.83 -17.26 0.32
N SER A 115 -9.59 -17.76 0.34
CA SER A 115 -8.72 -17.62 1.51
C SER A 115 -8.24 -16.18 1.68
N PHE A 116 -7.91 -15.81 2.93
CA PHE A 116 -7.32 -14.48 3.24
C PHE A 116 -6.09 -14.18 2.39
N ILE A 117 -5.20 -15.17 2.21
CA ILE A 117 -3.97 -15.02 1.43
C ILE A 117 -4.28 -14.70 -0.04
N THR A 118 -5.26 -15.37 -0.62
CA THR A 118 -5.62 -15.17 -2.03
C THR A 118 -6.29 -13.81 -2.26
N VAL A 119 -7.19 -13.39 -1.36
CA VAL A 119 -7.81 -12.05 -1.44
C VAL A 119 -6.76 -10.95 -1.27
N SER A 120 -5.88 -11.10 -0.28
CA SER A 120 -4.80 -10.14 -0.03
C SER A 120 -3.84 -10.03 -1.21
N GLY A 121 -3.57 -11.14 -1.90
CA GLY A 121 -2.76 -11.15 -3.11
C GLY A 121 -3.40 -10.39 -4.26
N GLY A 122 -4.68 -10.62 -4.53
CA GLY A 122 -5.43 -9.86 -5.53
C GLY A 122 -5.47 -8.35 -5.22
N ALA A 123 -5.73 -8.01 -3.95
CA ALA A 123 -5.70 -6.63 -3.49
C ALA A 123 -4.30 -6.01 -3.61
N SER A 124 -3.23 -6.78 -3.35
CA SER A 124 -1.85 -6.33 -3.50
C SER A 124 -1.49 -6.03 -4.95
N ILE A 125 -1.82 -6.94 -5.87
CA ILE A 125 -1.58 -6.73 -7.31
C ILE A 125 -2.34 -5.49 -7.79
N SER A 126 -3.60 -5.34 -7.38
CA SER A 126 -4.39 -4.16 -7.68
C SER A 126 -3.75 -2.88 -7.11
N GLY A 127 -3.28 -2.92 -5.86
CA GLY A 127 -2.59 -1.79 -5.22
C GLY A 127 -1.32 -1.38 -5.96
N LEU A 128 -0.50 -2.35 -6.39
CA LEU A 128 0.69 -2.09 -7.21
C LEU A 128 0.36 -1.45 -8.56
N LEU A 129 -0.65 -1.96 -9.25
CA LEU A 129 -1.08 -1.41 -10.53
C LEU A 129 -1.68 0.00 -10.40
N ASN A 130 -2.32 0.30 -9.28
CA ASN A 130 -2.86 1.64 -8.99
C ASN A 130 -1.77 2.68 -8.72
N THR A 131 -0.54 2.28 -8.41
CA THR A 131 0.59 3.22 -8.30
C THR A 131 1.06 3.76 -9.65
N ILE A 132 0.74 3.05 -10.74
CA ILE A 132 1.01 3.49 -12.10
C ILE A 132 -0.17 4.36 -12.54
N PRO A 133 0.05 5.62 -12.95
CA PRO A 133 -1.04 6.55 -13.29
C PRO A 133 -1.66 6.23 -14.67
N LEU A 134 -2.12 4.99 -14.87
CA LEU A 134 -2.78 4.55 -16.09
C LEU A 134 -4.28 4.86 -16.08
N THR A 135 -4.88 4.97 -14.90
CA THR A 135 -6.31 5.18 -14.73
C THR A 135 -6.61 6.20 -13.64
N ILE A 136 -7.77 6.85 -13.74
CA ILE A 136 -8.24 7.79 -12.72
C ILE A 136 -8.65 6.99 -11.47
N MET A 137 -7.96 7.19 -10.34
CA MET A 137 -8.23 6.53 -9.06
C MET A 137 -8.22 4.98 -9.11
N GLY A 138 -7.57 4.37 -10.09
CA GLY A 138 -7.53 2.91 -10.22
C GLY A 138 -8.82 2.27 -10.74
N LEU A 139 -9.77 3.07 -11.24
CA LEU A 139 -10.96 2.55 -11.91
C LEU A 139 -10.55 1.83 -13.20
N GLY A 140 -11.02 0.62 -13.37
CA GLY A 140 -10.67 -0.27 -14.47
C GLY A 140 -9.52 -1.23 -14.16
N THR A 141 -8.39 -0.75 -13.64
CA THR A 141 -7.24 -1.61 -13.32
C THR A 141 -7.54 -2.60 -12.22
N ARG A 142 -8.25 -2.19 -11.18
CA ARG A 142 -8.64 -3.05 -10.08
C ARG A 142 -9.68 -4.08 -10.53
N GLU A 143 -10.71 -3.66 -11.25
CA GLU A 143 -11.75 -4.52 -11.78
C GLU A 143 -11.14 -5.62 -12.65
N VAL A 144 -10.28 -5.27 -13.61
CA VAL A 144 -9.58 -6.22 -14.47
C VAL A 144 -8.69 -7.16 -13.65
N THR A 145 -7.97 -6.63 -12.65
CA THR A 145 -7.12 -7.45 -11.77
C THR A 145 -7.94 -8.46 -11.00
N PHE A 146 -9.05 -8.03 -10.40
CA PHE A 146 -9.91 -8.93 -9.61
C PHE A 146 -10.58 -9.98 -10.51
N LEU A 147 -11.06 -9.62 -11.69
CA LEU A 147 -11.60 -10.57 -12.66
C LEU A 147 -10.55 -11.59 -13.11
N TYR A 148 -9.31 -11.18 -13.27
CA TYR A 148 -8.23 -12.09 -13.65
C TYR A 148 -7.83 -13.03 -12.50
N VAL A 149 -7.64 -12.48 -11.29
CA VAL A 149 -7.22 -13.26 -10.12
C VAL A 149 -8.31 -14.22 -9.65
N PHE A 150 -9.57 -13.80 -9.71
CA PHE A 150 -10.73 -14.54 -9.23
C PHE A 150 -11.60 -15.09 -10.35
N LYS A 151 -11.02 -15.36 -11.52
CA LYS A 151 -11.73 -15.83 -12.73
C LYS A 151 -12.55 -17.11 -12.56
N GLN A 152 -12.31 -17.87 -11.49
CA GLN A 152 -13.02 -19.10 -11.16
C GLN A 152 -14.38 -18.86 -10.47
N PHE A 153 -14.67 -17.61 -10.08
CA PHE A 153 -15.89 -17.21 -9.41
C PHE A 153 -16.80 -16.43 -10.35
N ASP A 154 -18.05 -16.26 -9.93
CA ASP A 154 -19.03 -15.50 -10.70
C ASP A 154 -18.57 -14.05 -10.90
N VAL A 155 -18.64 -13.59 -12.16
CA VAL A 155 -18.18 -12.26 -12.57
C VAL A 155 -18.91 -11.16 -11.79
N SER A 156 -20.22 -11.35 -11.52
CA SER A 156 -21.04 -10.35 -10.82
C SER A 156 -20.58 -10.17 -9.37
N LEU A 157 -20.25 -11.27 -8.68
CA LEU A 157 -19.74 -11.25 -7.31
C LEU A 157 -18.34 -10.64 -7.23
N VAL A 158 -17.47 -10.95 -8.20
CA VAL A 158 -16.12 -10.38 -8.26
C VAL A 158 -16.16 -8.88 -8.53
N MET A 159 -17.05 -8.42 -9.41
CA MET A 159 -17.27 -6.99 -9.68
C MET A 159 -17.87 -6.27 -8.47
N ALA A 160 -18.81 -6.90 -7.76
CA ALA A 160 -19.36 -6.38 -6.51
C ALA A 160 -18.26 -6.24 -5.44
N LEU A 161 -17.39 -7.25 -5.29
CA LEU A 161 -16.24 -7.19 -4.39
C LEU A 161 -15.32 -6.01 -4.73
N SER A 162 -14.96 -5.85 -6.01
CA SER A 162 -14.12 -4.74 -6.47
C SER A 162 -14.73 -3.38 -6.15
N GLY A 163 -16.04 -3.22 -6.40
CA GLY A 163 -16.79 -1.98 -6.12
C GLY A 163 -16.83 -1.67 -4.62
N LEU A 164 -17.11 -2.68 -3.78
CA LEU A 164 -17.14 -2.52 -2.32
C LEU A 164 -15.76 -2.17 -1.74
N VAL A 165 -14.70 -2.83 -2.21
CA VAL A 165 -13.32 -2.49 -1.81
C VAL A 165 -12.99 -1.03 -2.16
N PHE A 166 -13.44 -0.55 -3.33
CA PHE A 166 -13.27 0.85 -3.70
C PHE A 166 -14.01 1.79 -2.75
N LEU A 167 -15.28 1.54 -2.50
CA LEU A 167 -16.09 2.38 -1.63
C LEU A 167 -15.50 2.45 -0.23
N VAL A 168 -15.12 1.32 0.36
CA VAL A 168 -14.51 1.28 1.70
C VAL A 168 -13.17 2.01 1.72
N ALA A 169 -12.32 1.84 0.71
CA ALA A 169 -11.04 2.53 0.63
C ALA A 169 -11.22 4.06 0.48
N GLN A 170 -12.14 4.52 -0.37
CA GLN A 170 -12.37 5.95 -0.60
C GLN A 170 -13.09 6.62 0.56
N ILE A 171 -14.17 6.02 1.06
CA ILE A 171 -14.92 6.57 2.20
C ILE A 171 -14.07 6.52 3.46
N GLY A 172 -13.44 5.39 3.76
CA GLY A 172 -12.57 5.22 4.92
C GLY A 172 -11.40 6.18 4.91
N GLY A 173 -10.69 6.27 3.78
CA GLY A 173 -9.57 7.21 3.60
C GLY A 173 -10.02 8.68 3.70
N GLY A 174 -11.15 9.03 3.11
CA GLY A 174 -11.73 10.37 3.17
C GLY A 174 -12.13 10.76 4.60
N LEU A 175 -12.80 9.88 5.35
CA LEU A 175 -13.17 10.13 6.74
C LEU A 175 -11.94 10.29 7.64
N ILE A 176 -10.93 9.45 7.51
CA ILE A 176 -9.67 9.57 8.27
C ILE A 176 -8.98 10.89 7.96
N ALA A 177 -8.94 11.31 6.69
CA ALA A 177 -8.36 12.58 6.29
C ALA A 177 -9.11 13.78 6.87
N LEU A 178 -10.44 13.75 6.90
CA LEU A 178 -11.28 14.80 7.52
C LEU A 178 -11.03 14.87 9.03
N ILE A 179 -11.05 13.74 9.73
CA ILE A 179 -10.84 13.71 11.19
C ILE A 179 -9.42 14.20 11.53
N SER A 180 -8.41 13.74 10.83
CA SER A 180 -7.02 14.15 11.07
C SER A 180 -6.80 15.64 10.75
N GLY A 181 -7.44 16.16 9.71
CA GLY A 181 -7.44 17.59 9.37
C GLY A 181 -8.06 18.44 10.46
N HIS A 182 -9.22 18.05 10.99
CA HIS A 182 -9.86 18.75 12.12
C HIS A 182 -9.04 18.72 13.39
N ILE A 183 -8.45 17.58 13.75
CA ILE A 183 -7.57 17.47 14.92
C ILE A 183 -6.35 18.40 14.77
N CYS A 184 -5.73 18.41 13.59
CA CYS A 184 -4.58 19.27 13.31
C CYS A 184 -4.91 20.76 13.44
N LEU A 185 -6.06 21.20 12.92
CA LEU A 185 -6.55 22.59 13.06
C LEU A 185 -6.84 22.95 14.51
N PHE A 186 -7.48 22.05 15.26
CA PHE A 186 -7.81 22.27 16.67
C PHE A 186 -6.54 22.38 17.54
N VAL A 187 -5.54 21.53 17.32
CA VAL A 187 -4.26 21.59 18.02
C VAL A 187 -3.48 22.86 17.67
N SER A 188 -3.47 23.25 16.39
CA SER A 188 -2.82 24.47 15.92
C SER A 188 -3.45 25.74 16.50
N SER A 189 -4.76 25.75 16.74
CA SER A 189 -5.45 26.90 17.35
C SER A 189 -5.19 27.10 18.83
N LYS A 190 -4.75 26.05 19.56
CA LYS A 190 -4.38 26.11 20.98
C LYS A 190 -2.93 26.49 21.26
N ILE A 191 -2.06 26.50 20.24
CA ILE A 191 -0.64 26.81 20.36
C ILE A 191 -0.34 28.27 20.01
N LYS A 192 -1.33 29.04 19.56
CA LYS A 192 -1.28 30.49 19.44
C LYS A 192 -1.79 31.16 20.72
#